data_fd01eac9f85dc95c0cf67efa15c5c771
#
_entry.id   fd01eac9f85dc95c0cf67efa15c5c771
#
_cell.length_a   1.000
_cell.length_b   1.000
_cell.length_c   1.000
_cell.angle_alpha   90.00
_cell.angle_beta   90.00
_cell.angle_gamma   90.00
#
_symmetry.space_group_name_H-M   'P 1'
#
loop_
_entity.id
_entity.type
_entity.pdbx_description
1 polymer ?
#
loop_
_entity_poly.entity_id
_entity_poly.type
_entity_poly.pdbx_seq_one_letter_code
_entity_poly.pdbx_strand_id
1 'polypeptide(L)'
;MILMLMLLVCAFITGLRRQDFYGEETQTAIGWDTSVEPQSIPELGENTVISQEFYAQDGILELIYVSIGAHGTTGSMLITLQDADGAILATRELPCDALVENGAQGISFHIRVQPGKKYVYTISFSGITDEYPQLQTLPCLSEGELGALTVNAQAQEQKLY
;
A
#
# COMPACT_ATOMS: atom_id res chain seq x y z
N MET A 1 -18.87 -33.80 36.57
CA MET A 1 -19.74 -33.45 35.44
C MET A 1 -19.79 -31.95 35.12
N ILE A 2 -20.00 -31.07 36.09
CA ILE A 2 -20.06 -29.60 35.89
C ILE A 2 -18.75 -29.00 35.40
N LEU A 3 -17.60 -29.47 35.91
CA LEU A 3 -16.28 -28.96 35.50
C LEU A 3 -15.94 -29.25 34.01
N MET A 4 -16.38 -30.43 33.55
CA MET A 4 -16.18 -30.83 32.14
C MET A 4 -17.03 -30.03 31.17
N LEU A 5 -18.27 -29.66 31.61
CA LEU A 5 -19.15 -28.81 30.84
C LEU A 5 -18.59 -27.38 30.71
N MET A 6 -18.03 -26.81 31.80
CA MET A 6 -17.38 -25.50 31.78
C MET A 6 -16.15 -25.45 30.84
N LEU A 7 -15.33 -26.51 30.85
CA LEU A 7 -14.18 -26.59 29.92
C LEU A 7 -14.60 -26.65 28.45
N LEU A 8 -15.71 -27.36 28.16
CA LEU A 8 -16.26 -27.46 26.79
C LEU A 8 -16.83 -26.12 26.32
N VAL A 9 -17.53 -25.38 27.20
CA VAL A 9 -18.06 -24.04 26.90
C VAL A 9 -16.93 -23.02 26.72
N CYS A 10 -15.89 -23.07 27.54
CA CYS A 10 -14.70 -22.21 27.36
C CYS A 10 -13.98 -22.52 26.06
N ALA A 11 -13.81 -23.79 25.66
CA ALA A 11 -13.19 -24.20 24.41
C ALA A 11 -14.04 -23.76 23.20
N PHE A 12 -15.37 -23.79 23.32
CA PHE A 12 -16.29 -23.35 22.28
C PHE A 12 -16.26 -21.83 22.10
N ILE A 13 -16.24 -21.05 23.20
CA ILE A 13 -16.15 -19.58 23.17
C ILE A 13 -14.78 -19.12 22.64
N THR A 14 -13.70 -19.80 23.02
CA THR A 14 -12.35 -19.49 22.48
C THR A 14 -12.20 -19.91 21.01
N GLY A 15 -12.87 -20.99 20.59
CA GLY A 15 -12.94 -21.42 19.20
C GLY A 15 -13.72 -20.43 18.31
N LEU A 16 -14.88 -19.97 18.77
CA LEU A 16 -15.68 -18.95 18.06
C LEU A 16 -14.94 -17.61 17.97
N ARG A 17 -14.28 -17.16 19.05
CA ARG A 17 -13.45 -15.94 19.00
C ARG A 17 -12.25 -16.05 18.07
N ARG A 18 -11.70 -17.26 17.85
CA ARG A 18 -10.62 -17.45 16.88
C ARG A 18 -11.11 -17.40 15.43
N GLN A 19 -12.33 -17.85 15.15
CA GLN A 19 -12.88 -17.75 13.79
C GLN A 19 -13.21 -16.31 13.37
N ASP A 20 -13.63 -15.46 14.34
CA ASP A 20 -13.88 -14.04 14.06
C ASP A 20 -12.59 -13.21 13.95
N PHE A 21 -11.45 -13.75 14.38
CA PHE A 21 -10.13 -13.09 14.29
C PHE A 21 -9.35 -13.42 13.01
N TYR A 22 -9.67 -14.53 12.36
CA TYR A 22 -9.17 -14.88 11.03
C TYR A 22 -10.35 -14.71 10.07
N GLY A 23 -10.79 -13.46 9.87
CA GLY A 23 -11.55 -13.12 8.67
C GLY A 23 -10.75 -13.65 7.48
N GLU A 24 -11.42 -14.31 6.54
CA GLU A 24 -10.80 -14.71 5.29
C GLU A 24 -9.97 -13.53 4.81
N GLU A 25 -8.64 -13.74 4.61
CA GLU A 25 -7.80 -12.81 3.90
C GLU A 25 -8.35 -12.73 2.47
N THR A 26 -9.34 -11.89 2.27
CA THR A 26 -9.74 -11.47 0.95
C THR A 26 -8.63 -10.56 0.46
N GLN A 27 -7.62 -11.15 -0.18
CA GLN A 27 -6.71 -10.39 -1.02
C GLN A 27 -7.54 -9.83 -2.16
N THR A 28 -7.96 -8.58 -2.04
CA THR A 28 -8.53 -7.86 -3.16
C THR A 28 -7.38 -7.60 -4.12
N ALA A 29 -7.20 -8.49 -5.09
CA ALA A 29 -6.24 -8.31 -6.15
C ALA A 29 -6.78 -7.22 -7.08
N ILE A 30 -6.17 -6.04 -7.03
CA ILE A 30 -6.41 -4.99 -8.03
C ILE A 30 -6.03 -5.56 -9.39
N GLY A 31 -6.96 -5.55 -10.33
CA GLY A 31 -6.70 -6.00 -11.70
C GLY A 31 -5.83 -4.98 -12.45
N TRP A 32 -4.68 -5.43 -12.95
CA TRP A 32 -3.79 -4.63 -13.78
C TRP A 32 -3.82 -5.09 -15.23
N ASP A 33 -3.71 -4.15 -16.17
CA ASP A 33 -3.54 -4.48 -17.58
C ASP A 33 -2.08 -4.87 -17.86
N THR A 34 -1.79 -6.14 -17.71
CA THR A 34 -0.45 -6.71 -17.96
C THR A 34 -0.16 -6.92 -19.46
N SER A 35 -1.08 -6.59 -20.36
CA SER A 35 -0.82 -6.58 -21.80
C SER A 35 -0.02 -5.36 -22.26
N VAL A 36 0.07 -4.34 -21.39
CA VAL A 36 0.83 -3.11 -21.61
C VAL A 36 2.12 -3.16 -20.79
N GLU A 37 3.22 -2.70 -21.37
CA GLU A 37 4.48 -2.58 -20.61
C GLU A 37 4.36 -1.51 -19.53
N PRO A 38 4.88 -1.76 -18.30
CA PRO A 38 4.93 -0.77 -17.25
C PRO A 38 5.70 0.48 -17.72
N GLN A 39 5.18 1.64 -17.38
CA GLN A 39 5.83 2.92 -17.68
C GLN A 39 6.42 3.51 -16.40
N SER A 40 7.67 3.95 -16.47
CA SER A 40 8.29 4.67 -15.36
C SER A 40 7.75 6.10 -15.28
N ILE A 41 7.51 6.59 -14.06
CA ILE A 41 7.22 8.00 -13.82
C ILE A 41 8.50 8.79 -14.14
N PRO A 42 8.46 9.74 -15.09
CA PRO A 42 9.64 10.49 -15.47
C PRO A 42 10.02 11.55 -14.42
N GLU A 43 11.28 11.97 -14.44
CA GLU A 43 11.78 13.17 -13.76
C GLU A 43 11.55 13.22 -12.24
N LEU A 44 11.74 12.09 -11.55
CA LEU A 44 11.72 12.08 -10.09
C LEU A 44 12.92 12.86 -9.54
N GLY A 45 12.68 13.62 -8.46
CA GLY A 45 13.68 14.45 -7.82
C GLY A 45 13.34 14.71 -6.36
N GLU A 46 14.21 15.43 -5.64
CA GLU A 46 14.08 15.68 -4.19
C GLU A 46 12.74 16.30 -3.78
N ASN A 47 12.17 17.15 -4.65
CA ASN A 47 10.89 17.80 -4.37
C ASN A 47 9.68 17.09 -5.00
N THR A 48 9.89 15.90 -5.58
CA THR A 48 8.79 15.15 -6.18
C THR A 48 7.94 14.51 -5.10
N VAL A 49 6.64 14.76 -5.17
CA VAL A 49 5.62 14.10 -4.36
C VAL A 49 4.66 13.37 -5.29
N ILE A 50 4.57 12.06 -5.09
CA ILE A 50 3.65 11.19 -5.82
C ILE A 50 2.54 10.83 -4.86
N SER A 51 1.28 10.96 -5.27
CA SER A 51 0.13 10.64 -4.44
C SER A 51 -0.81 9.72 -5.20
N GLN A 52 -1.20 8.61 -4.55
CA GLN A 52 -2.20 7.69 -5.09
C GLN A 52 -3.36 7.58 -4.11
N GLU A 53 -4.56 7.86 -4.60
CA GLU A 53 -5.79 7.60 -3.87
C GLU A 53 -6.19 6.13 -4.00
N PHE A 54 -6.79 5.58 -2.94
CA PHE A 54 -7.42 4.26 -2.97
C PHE A 54 -8.61 4.20 -2.01
N TYR A 55 -9.47 3.20 -2.21
CA TYR A 55 -10.60 2.92 -1.33
C TYR A 55 -10.34 1.62 -0.58
N ALA A 56 -10.36 1.69 0.75
CA ALA A 56 -10.14 0.50 1.57
C ALA A 56 -11.26 -0.52 1.33
N GLN A 57 -10.89 -1.77 1.07
CA GLN A 57 -11.85 -2.85 0.89
C GLN A 57 -12.13 -3.55 2.23
N ASP A 58 -11.12 -3.68 3.07
CA ASP A 58 -11.16 -4.35 4.37
C ASP A 58 -10.96 -3.38 5.54
N GLY A 59 -11.15 -3.87 6.77
CA GLY A 59 -10.99 -3.09 8.01
C GLY A 59 -9.54 -2.92 8.47
N ILE A 60 -8.58 -3.58 7.82
CA ILE A 60 -7.15 -3.51 8.13
C ILE A 60 -6.37 -3.34 6.84
N LEU A 61 -5.53 -2.32 6.79
CA LEU A 61 -4.53 -2.16 5.74
C LEU A 61 -3.22 -2.84 6.20
N GLU A 62 -2.91 -3.96 5.61
CA GLU A 62 -1.72 -4.76 5.91
C GLU A 62 -0.51 -4.23 5.14
N LEU A 63 -0.62 -4.14 3.82
CA LEU A 63 0.47 -3.86 2.89
C LEU A 63 0.01 -2.92 1.78
N ILE A 64 0.92 -2.07 1.33
CA ILE A 64 0.86 -1.39 0.04
C ILE A 64 2.03 -1.91 -0.78
N TYR A 65 1.78 -2.25 -2.04
CA TYR A 65 2.81 -2.62 -2.99
C TYR A 65 3.05 -1.49 -3.98
N VAL A 66 4.31 -1.24 -4.30
CA VAL A 66 4.72 -0.35 -5.38
C VAL A 66 5.76 -1.06 -6.24
N SER A 67 5.62 -0.98 -7.54
CA SER A 67 6.61 -1.56 -8.46
C SER A 67 7.76 -0.58 -8.64
N ILE A 68 8.97 -1.08 -8.44
CA ILE A 68 10.21 -0.33 -8.54
C ILE A 68 11.05 -0.94 -9.65
N GLY A 69 11.53 -0.10 -10.56
CA GLY A 69 12.51 -0.47 -11.58
C GLY A 69 13.93 -0.38 -11.03
N ALA A 70 14.82 0.26 -11.77
CA ALA A 70 16.17 0.57 -11.30
C ALA A 70 16.14 1.62 -10.18
N HIS A 71 17.14 1.61 -9.30
CA HIS A 71 17.33 2.60 -8.24
C HIS A 71 18.80 2.71 -7.85
N GLY A 72 19.17 3.87 -7.28
CA GLY A 72 20.43 4.04 -6.59
C GLY A 72 20.45 3.43 -5.19
N THR A 73 21.53 3.66 -4.47
CA THR A 73 21.74 3.10 -3.12
C THR A 73 21.74 4.15 -2.02
N THR A 74 21.69 5.44 -2.37
CA THR A 74 21.73 6.53 -1.39
C THR A 74 20.35 7.04 -1.04
N GLY A 75 20.20 7.57 0.16
CA GLY A 75 18.96 8.19 0.65
C GLY A 75 17.85 7.21 0.98
N SER A 76 16.64 7.73 1.05
CA SER A 76 15.45 6.99 1.47
C SER A 76 14.22 7.37 0.65
N MET A 77 13.33 6.41 0.47
CA MET A 77 11.96 6.59 0.02
C MET A 77 11.03 6.66 1.24
N LEU A 78 10.24 7.73 1.34
CA LEU A 78 9.25 7.90 2.39
C LEU A 78 7.85 7.65 1.84
N ILE A 79 7.07 6.81 2.53
CA ILE A 79 5.67 6.56 2.21
C ILE A 79 4.81 6.99 3.38
N THR A 80 3.92 7.96 3.15
CA THR A 80 3.01 8.48 4.17
C THR A 80 1.58 8.14 3.80
N LEU A 81 0.87 7.49 4.70
CA LEU A 81 -0.55 7.19 4.58
C LEU A 81 -1.38 8.26 5.28
N GLN A 82 -2.41 8.74 4.60
CA GLN A 82 -3.34 9.78 5.06
C GLN A 82 -4.79 9.32 4.88
N ASP A 83 -5.68 9.84 5.71
CA ASP A 83 -7.11 9.74 5.47
C ASP A 83 -7.60 10.78 4.45
N ALA A 84 -8.92 10.78 4.17
CA ALA A 84 -9.53 11.69 3.21
C ALA A 84 -9.44 13.17 3.60
N ASP A 85 -9.25 13.46 4.90
CA ASP A 85 -9.14 14.81 5.45
C ASP A 85 -7.67 15.28 5.49
N GLY A 86 -6.72 14.43 5.08
CA GLY A 86 -5.29 14.69 5.06
C GLY A 86 -4.58 14.45 6.39
N ALA A 87 -5.25 13.82 7.37
CA ALA A 87 -4.60 13.45 8.63
C ALA A 87 -3.64 12.27 8.40
N ILE A 88 -2.40 12.43 8.85
CA ILE A 88 -1.37 11.39 8.73
C ILE A 88 -1.68 10.25 9.69
N LEU A 89 -1.85 9.05 9.15
CA LEU A 89 -2.11 7.82 9.89
C LEU A 89 -0.81 7.06 10.18
N ALA A 90 0.10 7.04 9.23
CA ALA A 90 1.41 6.41 9.38
C ALA A 90 2.40 6.93 8.35
N THR A 91 3.69 6.84 8.69
CA THR A 91 4.80 7.06 7.76
C THR A 91 5.76 5.89 7.85
N ARG A 92 6.31 5.47 6.72
CA ARG A 92 7.36 4.46 6.60
C ARG A 92 8.50 5.04 5.79
N GLU A 93 9.71 4.74 6.24
CA GLU A 93 10.94 5.12 5.55
C GLU A 93 11.67 3.84 5.15
N LEU A 94 12.03 3.75 3.87
CA LEU A 94 12.78 2.64 3.31
C LEU A 94 14.08 3.18 2.72
N PRO A 95 15.25 2.75 3.23
CA PRO A 95 16.54 3.07 2.61
C PRO A 95 16.58 2.54 1.18
N CYS A 96 17.13 3.32 0.25
CA CYS A 96 17.14 2.92 -1.17
C CYS A 96 17.96 1.66 -1.42
N ASP A 97 19.02 1.40 -0.64
CA ASP A 97 19.81 0.17 -0.72
C ASP A 97 19.08 -1.10 -0.28
N ALA A 98 17.90 -0.95 0.35
CA ALA A 98 17.02 -2.06 0.78
C ALA A 98 15.81 -2.27 -0.14
N LEU A 99 15.66 -1.47 -1.20
CA LEU A 99 14.55 -1.62 -2.14
C LEU A 99 14.74 -2.85 -3.04
N VAL A 100 13.63 -3.40 -3.50
CA VAL A 100 13.62 -4.50 -4.47
C VAL A 100 13.84 -3.92 -5.87
N GLU A 101 14.91 -4.34 -6.54
CA GLU A 101 15.19 -3.92 -7.91
C GLU A 101 14.31 -4.70 -8.91
N ASN A 102 13.71 -4.00 -9.87
CA ASN A 102 12.84 -4.56 -10.90
C ASN A 102 11.72 -5.47 -10.35
N GLY A 103 11.03 -5.01 -9.31
CA GLY A 103 10.00 -5.80 -8.65
C GLY A 103 9.05 -5.02 -7.78
N ALA A 104 8.12 -5.74 -7.16
CA ALA A 104 7.15 -5.18 -6.23
C ALA A 104 7.74 -5.06 -4.81
N GLN A 105 7.82 -3.83 -4.32
CA GLN A 105 8.21 -3.51 -2.96
C GLN A 105 6.99 -3.49 -2.07
N GLY A 106 6.89 -4.42 -1.12
CA GLY A 106 5.86 -4.42 -0.10
C GLY A 106 6.20 -3.49 1.06
N ILE A 107 5.26 -2.63 1.43
CA ILE A 107 5.36 -1.69 2.55
C ILE A 107 4.30 -2.03 3.59
N SER A 108 4.72 -2.49 4.77
CA SER A 108 3.82 -2.93 5.84
C SER A 108 3.28 -1.74 6.65
N PHE A 109 1.97 -1.70 6.85
CA PHE A 109 1.30 -0.68 7.67
C PHE A 109 0.62 -1.25 8.91
N HIS A 110 -0.13 -2.33 8.83
CA HIS A 110 -0.89 -2.95 9.93
C HIS A 110 -1.76 -1.97 10.68
N ILE A 111 -2.56 -1.18 10.01
CA ILE A 111 -3.43 -0.18 10.62
C ILE A 111 -4.89 -0.42 10.31
N ARG A 112 -5.75 -0.04 11.26
CA ARG A 112 -7.20 -0.09 11.07
C ARG A 112 -7.63 1.02 10.13
N VAL A 113 -8.43 0.65 9.14
CA VAL A 113 -9.07 1.51 8.16
C VAL A 113 -10.57 1.23 8.11
N GLN A 114 -11.34 2.09 7.48
CA GLN A 114 -12.78 1.88 7.34
C GLN A 114 -13.09 1.45 5.90
N PRO A 115 -13.72 0.28 5.71
CA PRO A 115 -14.10 -0.18 4.37
C PRO A 115 -14.94 0.87 3.62
N GLY A 116 -14.69 1.02 2.33
CA GLY A 116 -15.34 1.99 1.46
C GLY A 116 -14.91 3.44 1.64
N LYS A 117 -14.01 3.74 2.57
CA LYS A 117 -13.44 5.09 2.74
C LYS A 117 -12.23 5.28 1.85
N LYS A 118 -12.08 6.53 1.41
CA LYS A 118 -10.92 6.97 0.64
C LYS A 118 -9.72 7.24 1.56
N TYR A 119 -8.57 6.79 1.11
CA TYR A 119 -7.26 7.07 1.70
C TYR A 119 -6.30 7.52 0.59
N VAL A 120 -5.21 8.15 1.01
CA VAL A 120 -4.15 8.59 0.11
C VAL A 120 -2.82 8.10 0.67
N TYR A 121 -2.00 7.46 -0.14
CA TYR A 121 -0.60 7.35 0.20
C TYR A 121 0.24 8.26 -0.68
N THR A 122 1.26 8.86 -0.09
CA THR A 122 2.21 9.72 -0.78
C THR A 122 3.59 9.10 -0.72
N ILE A 123 4.34 9.23 -1.81
CA ILE A 123 5.75 8.84 -1.90
C ILE A 123 6.57 10.09 -2.13
N SER A 124 7.64 10.24 -1.36
CA SER A 124 8.64 11.29 -1.51
C SER A 124 10.05 10.72 -1.24
N PHE A 125 11.07 11.50 -1.52
CA PHE A 125 12.46 11.06 -1.44
C PHE A 125 13.28 12.02 -0.60
N SER A 126 14.32 11.51 0.07
CA SER A 126 15.24 12.34 0.85
C SER A 126 16.67 11.79 0.77
N GLY A 127 17.65 12.69 0.71
CA GLY A 127 19.08 12.36 0.79
C GLY A 127 19.61 11.55 -0.39
N ILE A 128 18.91 11.50 -1.53
CA ILE A 128 19.36 10.78 -2.73
C ILE A 128 20.41 11.64 -3.44
N THR A 129 21.59 11.05 -3.68
CA THR A 129 22.70 11.69 -4.34
C THR A 129 23.16 10.97 -5.62
N ASP A 130 22.57 9.81 -5.88
CA ASP A 130 22.83 8.99 -7.06
C ASP A 130 21.59 8.90 -7.95
N GLU A 131 20.97 7.73 -8.09
CA GLU A 131 19.81 7.49 -8.94
C GLU A 131 18.52 7.40 -8.12
N TYR A 132 17.48 8.17 -8.50
CA TYR A 132 16.15 8.06 -7.89
C TYR A 132 15.47 6.74 -8.25
N PRO A 133 14.74 6.10 -7.31
CA PRO A 133 13.97 4.92 -7.62
C PRO A 133 12.97 5.17 -8.74
N GLN A 134 12.98 4.33 -9.77
CA GLN A 134 12.05 4.40 -10.89
C GLN A 134 10.73 3.73 -10.47
N LEU A 135 9.73 4.52 -10.12
CA LEU A 135 8.39 4.00 -9.84
C LEU A 135 7.65 3.70 -11.14
N GLN A 136 7.01 2.54 -11.20
CA GLN A 136 6.32 2.06 -12.38
C GLN A 136 4.81 2.21 -12.25
N THR A 137 4.15 2.48 -13.37
CA THR A 137 2.70 2.62 -13.48
C THR A 137 2.15 1.66 -14.52
N LEU A 138 0.92 1.17 -14.28
CA LEU A 138 0.12 0.39 -15.22
C LEU A 138 -1.32 0.92 -15.27
N PRO A 139 -2.04 0.72 -16.38
CA PRO A 139 -3.47 0.93 -16.39
C PRO A 139 -4.17 -0.03 -15.41
N CYS A 140 -5.03 0.51 -14.56
CA CYS A 140 -5.83 -0.27 -13.62
C CYS A 140 -7.13 -0.71 -14.31
N LEU A 141 -7.45 -2.01 -14.27
CA LEU A 141 -8.69 -2.56 -14.84
C LEU A 141 -9.84 -2.55 -13.82
N SER A 142 -9.53 -2.38 -12.53
CA SER A 142 -10.52 -2.35 -11.45
C SER A 142 -11.06 -0.94 -11.27
N GLU A 143 -12.23 -0.64 -11.83
CA GLU A 143 -12.90 0.63 -11.61
C GLU A 143 -13.35 0.77 -10.15
N GLY A 144 -13.04 1.92 -9.54
CA GLY A 144 -13.52 2.30 -8.19
C GLY A 144 -12.64 1.84 -7.02
N GLU A 145 -11.60 1.05 -7.22
CA GLU A 145 -10.67 0.66 -6.14
C GLU A 145 -9.53 1.67 -5.97
N LEU A 146 -9.01 2.19 -7.08
CA LEU A 146 -8.01 3.25 -7.09
C LEU A 146 -8.62 4.57 -7.57
N GLY A 147 -8.32 5.64 -6.85
CA GLY A 147 -8.64 7.01 -7.22
C GLY A 147 -7.56 7.66 -8.10
N ALA A 148 -7.38 8.95 -7.96
CA ALA A 148 -6.41 9.70 -8.75
C ALA A 148 -4.96 9.37 -8.37
N LEU A 149 -4.10 9.18 -9.37
CA LEU A 149 -2.64 9.28 -9.24
C LEU A 149 -2.23 10.71 -9.62
N THR A 150 -1.43 11.34 -8.79
CA THR A 150 -0.85 12.65 -9.09
C THR A 150 0.66 12.65 -8.87
N VAL A 151 1.37 13.39 -9.71
CA VAL A 151 2.78 13.69 -9.54
C VAL A 151 2.90 15.20 -9.44
N ASN A 152 3.43 15.71 -8.32
CA ASN A 152 3.48 17.15 -8.03
C ASN A 152 2.11 17.85 -8.22
N ALA A 153 1.04 17.21 -7.73
CA ALA A 153 -0.35 17.61 -7.87
C ALA A 153 -0.91 17.64 -9.31
N GLN A 154 -0.19 17.12 -10.30
CA GLN A 154 -0.69 16.94 -11.67
C GLN A 154 -1.24 15.51 -11.85
N ALA A 155 -2.51 15.42 -12.27
CA ALA A 155 -3.15 14.12 -12.47
C ALA A 155 -2.50 13.31 -13.60
N GLN A 156 -2.35 12.01 -13.39
CA GLN A 156 -1.84 11.03 -14.34
C GLN A 156 -2.98 10.13 -14.82
N GLU A 157 -2.91 9.66 -16.08
CA GLU A 157 -3.90 8.73 -16.63
C GLU A 157 -3.73 7.31 -16.07
N GLN A 158 -2.50 6.93 -15.77
CA GLN A 158 -2.17 5.62 -15.20
C GLN A 158 -2.14 5.65 -13.67
N LYS A 159 -2.03 4.48 -13.05
CA LYS A 159 -1.95 4.30 -11.60
C LYS A 159 -0.62 3.67 -11.22
N LEU A 160 -0.18 3.85 -9.96
CA LEU A 160 0.96 3.12 -9.42
C LEU A 160 0.65 1.63 -9.38
N TYR A 161 1.59 0.88 -9.88
CA TYR A 161 1.58 -0.58 -9.99
C TYR A 161 2.50 -1.19 -8.93
#